data_0f83a05cef43976ebd82e11fdbcd2496
#
_entry.id   0f83a05cef43976ebd82e11fdbcd2496
#
_cell.length_a   1.000
_cell.length_b   1.000
_cell.length_c   1.000
_cell.angle_alpha   90.00
_cell.angle_beta   90.00
_cell.angle_gamma   90.00
#
_symmetry.space_group_name_H-M   'P 1'
#
loop_
_entity.id
_entity.type
_entity.pdbx_description
1 polymer ?
#
loop_
_entity_poly.entity_id
_entity_poly.type
_entity_poly.pdbx_seq_one_letter_code
_entity_poly.pdbx_strand_id
1 'polypeptide(L)'
;MNIYTNNVNNANVCNNANRGFVRALILLVAAAATIGTAYGGVPLNNLQGTGGIAFNPLAYTAGRPWEGGETNILNGIVSKPQVGGWYVNLTDADINWFALGAAFTVADRLEISGGYAGINAHNYGDNSLNTYNIGAKLRFLDENAFETSWVPALAVGGVFKYTDSETVDALGLRHHGADGYVVASKLVKETPIPVLLSVGGLVSDEVVYGVVGHNRYGAAVFANIDIIPFEQIALGFEYKQGVRVGDGITNHDYFDGHVAWFVNKQLTLVGAYAYTGDKDRFYRDGHTDRLGVGGGFVLSLQYQF
;
A
#
# COMPACT_ATOMS: atom_id res chain seq x y z
N MET A 1 25.68 35.86 -28.67
CA MET A 1 25.50 34.99 -29.81
C MET A 1 24.99 33.64 -29.30
N ASN A 2 23.72 33.35 -29.57
CA ASN A 2 22.98 32.09 -29.37
C ASN A 2 23.05 31.33 -28.05
N ILE A 3 22.12 31.68 -27.13
CA ILE A 3 21.61 30.80 -26.05
C ILE A 3 20.07 30.80 -26.17
N TYR A 4 19.51 30.24 -27.22
CA TYR A 4 18.03 30.13 -27.37
C TYR A 4 17.61 28.95 -28.28
N THR A 5 18.07 27.73 -28.02
CA THR A 5 17.58 26.58 -28.80
C THR A 5 17.35 25.27 -28.02
N ASN A 6 17.45 25.25 -26.67
CA ASN A 6 17.26 23.97 -25.90
C ASN A 6 15.94 23.82 -25.16
N ASN A 7 15.03 24.81 -25.20
CA ASN A 7 13.77 24.70 -24.40
C ASN A 7 12.57 24.12 -25.18
N VAL A 8 12.65 23.90 -26.48
CA VAL A 8 11.50 23.40 -27.26
C VAL A 8 11.40 21.87 -27.23
N ASN A 9 12.49 21.15 -27.02
CA ASN A 9 12.49 19.70 -27.05
C ASN A 9 11.94 19.07 -25.73
N ASN A 10 12.09 19.75 -24.58
CA ASN A 10 11.61 19.22 -23.31
C ASN A 10 10.08 19.30 -23.16
N ALA A 11 9.43 20.30 -23.72
CA ALA A 11 7.97 20.43 -23.70
C ALA A 11 7.26 19.34 -24.51
N ASN A 12 7.87 18.91 -25.62
CA ASN A 12 7.31 17.85 -26.48
C ASN A 12 7.49 16.44 -25.86
N VAL A 13 8.54 16.21 -25.12
CA VAL A 13 8.78 14.93 -24.42
C VAL A 13 7.79 14.75 -23.27
N CYS A 14 7.54 15.79 -22.46
CA CYS A 14 6.54 15.75 -21.39
C CYS A 14 5.10 15.56 -21.91
N ASN A 15 4.75 16.21 -23.03
CA ASN A 15 3.41 16.05 -23.63
C ASN A 15 3.18 14.66 -24.23
N ASN A 16 4.21 14.04 -24.78
CA ASN A 16 4.09 12.67 -25.31
C ASN A 16 4.03 11.62 -24.22
N ALA A 17 4.74 11.79 -23.10
CA ALA A 17 4.67 10.93 -21.94
C ALA A 17 3.26 10.96 -21.28
N ASN A 18 2.69 12.17 -21.13
CA ASN A 18 1.33 12.33 -20.58
C ASN A 18 0.26 11.71 -21.49
N ARG A 19 0.38 11.84 -22.81
CA ARG A 19 -0.56 11.22 -23.77
C ARG A 19 -0.44 9.70 -23.78
N GLY A 20 0.76 9.16 -23.61
CA GLY A 20 1.00 7.71 -23.48
C GLY A 20 0.38 7.15 -22.20
N PHE A 21 0.56 7.83 -21.07
CA PHE A 21 -0.01 7.45 -19.78
C PHE A 21 -1.55 7.45 -19.79
N VAL A 22 -2.17 8.51 -20.31
CA VAL A 22 -3.64 8.60 -20.43
C VAL A 22 -4.21 7.52 -21.35
N ARG A 23 -3.54 7.22 -22.47
CA ARG A 23 -3.98 6.12 -23.35
C ARG A 23 -3.84 4.75 -22.71
N ALA A 24 -2.75 4.50 -21.99
CA ALA A 24 -2.54 3.26 -21.24
C ALA A 24 -3.61 3.10 -20.14
N LEU A 25 -3.96 4.17 -19.44
CA LEU A 25 -5.00 4.17 -18.42
C LEU A 25 -6.39 3.87 -19.02
N ILE A 26 -6.72 4.47 -20.18
CA ILE A 26 -7.99 4.21 -20.88
C ILE A 26 -8.07 2.76 -21.38
N LEU A 27 -6.98 2.20 -21.90
CA LEU A 27 -6.91 0.80 -22.33
C LEU A 27 -7.02 -0.17 -21.16
N LEU A 28 -6.41 0.16 -20.00
CA LEU A 28 -6.54 -0.60 -18.75
C LEU A 28 -7.98 -0.61 -18.24
N VAL A 29 -8.67 0.54 -18.26
CA VAL A 29 -10.09 0.65 -17.87
C VAL A 29 -10.99 -0.14 -18.83
N ALA A 30 -10.71 -0.08 -20.15
CA ALA A 30 -11.47 -0.82 -21.16
C ALA A 30 -11.27 -2.35 -21.06
N ALA A 31 -10.07 -2.82 -20.71
CA ALA A 31 -9.78 -4.24 -20.48
C ALA A 31 -10.42 -4.77 -19.18
N ALA A 32 -10.63 -3.89 -18.18
CA ALA A 32 -11.29 -4.25 -16.93
C ALA A 32 -12.81 -4.46 -17.06
N ALA A 33 -13.42 -4.01 -18.15
CA ALA A 33 -14.88 -4.01 -18.32
C ALA A 33 -15.50 -5.38 -18.70
N THR A 34 -14.71 -6.45 -18.80
CA THR A 34 -15.22 -7.77 -19.19
C THR A 34 -15.12 -8.78 -18.05
N ILE A 35 -16.30 -9.14 -17.51
CA ILE A 35 -16.67 -10.36 -16.77
C ILE A 35 -16.28 -10.43 -15.27
N GLY A 36 -17.30 -10.72 -14.45
CA GLY A 36 -17.19 -11.45 -13.18
C GLY A 36 -17.85 -10.79 -11.97
N THR A 37 -18.64 -11.53 -11.27
CA THR A 37 -19.26 -11.16 -9.99
C THR A 37 -18.17 -10.95 -8.93
N ALA A 38 -18.06 -9.71 -8.43
CA ALA A 38 -17.08 -9.37 -7.41
C ALA A 38 -17.50 -9.88 -6.03
N TYR A 39 -16.66 -10.67 -5.42
CA TYR A 39 -16.65 -10.77 -3.97
C TYR A 39 -15.90 -9.55 -3.42
N GLY A 40 -16.54 -8.81 -2.52
CA GLY A 40 -15.88 -7.70 -1.81
C GLY A 40 -14.59 -8.20 -1.17
N GLY A 41 -13.51 -7.42 -1.34
CA GLY A 41 -12.21 -7.73 -0.77
C GLY A 41 -12.20 -7.60 0.77
N VAL A 42 -11.07 -7.87 1.39
CA VAL A 42 -10.87 -7.64 2.82
C VAL A 42 -11.09 -6.14 3.10
N PRO A 43 -11.89 -5.76 4.11
CA PRO A 43 -12.28 -4.38 4.38
C PRO A 43 -11.16 -3.58 5.05
N LEU A 44 -9.96 -3.61 4.50
CA LEU A 44 -8.77 -2.95 5.04
C LEU A 44 -8.04 -2.19 3.93
N ASN A 45 -7.62 -0.95 4.24
CA ASN A 45 -6.64 -0.19 3.48
C ASN A 45 -5.34 -0.17 4.27
N ASN A 46 -4.21 -0.40 3.63
CA ASN A 46 -2.91 -0.27 4.25
C ASN A 46 -2.55 1.20 4.57
N LEU A 47 -1.42 1.43 5.20
CA LEU A 47 -0.92 2.75 5.57
C LEU A 47 -0.75 3.72 4.38
N GLN A 48 -0.67 3.22 3.16
CA GLN A 48 -0.59 4.02 1.93
C GLN A 48 -1.96 4.24 1.26
N GLY A 49 -3.04 3.71 1.84
CA GLY A 49 -4.41 3.85 1.34
C GLY A 49 -4.84 2.77 0.35
N THR A 50 -3.97 1.88 -0.09
CA THR A 50 -4.27 0.77 -1.00
C THR A 50 -4.94 -0.37 -0.23
N GLY A 51 -5.86 -1.10 -0.87
CA GLY A 51 -6.46 -2.31 -0.28
C GLY A 51 -5.41 -3.35 0.08
N GLY A 52 -5.32 -3.65 1.37
CA GLY A 52 -4.25 -4.48 1.92
C GLY A 52 -4.42 -4.68 3.42
N ILE A 53 -3.36 -5.08 4.13
CA ILE A 53 -3.34 -5.17 5.59
C ILE A 53 -2.65 -3.91 6.15
N ALA A 54 -1.62 -3.99 6.99
CA ALA A 54 -0.97 -2.76 7.46
C ALA A 54 0.09 -2.26 6.48
N PHE A 55 1.02 -3.11 6.08
CA PHE A 55 2.12 -2.75 5.18
C PHE A 55 1.91 -3.24 3.75
N ASN A 56 1.34 -4.42 3.57
CA ASN A 56 1.33 -5.13 2.30
C ASN A 56 0.01 -4.99 1.56
N PRO A 57 0.04 -4.79 0.23
CA PRO A 57 -1.16 -4.89 -0.58
C PRO A 57 -1.63 -6.35 -0.68
N LEU A 58 -2.93 -6.54 -0.80
CA LEU A 58 -3.56 -7.82 -1.17
C LEU A 58 -3.95 -7.81 -2.64
N ALA A 59 -4.13 -8.99 -3.23
CA ALA A 59 -4.66 -9.13 -4.59
C ALA A 59 -6.14 -8.74 -4.69
N TYR A 60 -6.85 -8.72 -3.58
CA TYR A 60 -8.25 -8.26 -3.52
C TYR A 60 -8.32 -6.74 -3.65
N THR A 61 -9.38 -6.26 -4.30
CA THR A 61 -9.64 -4.83 -4.48
C THR A 61 -10.49 -4.30 -3.33
N ALA A 62 -10.26 -3.05 -2.94
CA ALA A 62 -10.97 -2.38 -1.87
C ALA A 62 -12.39 -1.98 -2.29
N GLY A 63 -13.25 -1.80 -1.29
CA GLY A 63 -14.62 -1.36 -1.47
C GLY A 63 -15.60 -2.53 -1.57
N ARG A 64 -16.86 -2.22 -1.35
CA ARG A 64 -17.97 -3.18 -1.28
C ARG A 64 -18.88 -3.03 -2.51
N PRO A 65 -19.38 -4.12 -3.09
CA PRO A 65 -20.41 -4.03 -4.13
C PRO A 65 -21.71 -3.44 -3.56
N TRP A 66 -22.54 -2.87 -4.44
CA TRP A 66 -23.85 -2.38 -4.09
C TRP A 66 -24.79 -3.56 -3.83
N GLU A 67 -25.56 -3.48 -2.75
CA GLU A 67 -26.60 -4.47 -2.45
C GLU A 67 -27.93 -4.07 -3.09
N GLY A 68 -28.83 -5.05 -3.32
CA GLY A 68 -30.13 -4.78 -3.91
C GLY A 68 -30.95 -3.79 -3.10
N GLY A 69 -31.50 -2.76 -3.76
CA GLY A 69 -32.29 -1.69 -3.14
C GLY A 69 -31.50 -0.46 -2.72
N GLU A 70 -30.18 -0.45 -2.81
CA GLU A 70 -29.35 0.73 -2.54
C GLU A 70 -29.29 1.65 -3.78
N THR A 71 -29.14 2.96 -3.53
CA THR A 71 -28.89 3.93 -4.60
C THR A 71 -27.53 3.66 -5.21
N ASN A 72 -27.56 3.29 -6.49
CA ASN A 72 -26.36 2.86 -7.21
C ASN A 72 -25.80 4.02 -8.03
N ILE A 73 -24.55 4.41 -7.74
CA ILE A 73 -23.83 5.42 -8.51
C ILE A 73 -23.20 4.74 -9.73
N LEU A 74 -23.34 5.34 -10.91
CA LEU A 74 -22.78 4.83 -12.16
C LEU A 74 -23.18 3.37 -12.49
N ASN A 75 -24.43 3.00 -12.19
CA ASN A 75 -24.98 1.66 -12.47
C ASN A 75 -24.15 0.49 -11.92
N GLY A 76 -23.49 0.67 -10.76
CA GLY A 76 -22.66 -0.35 -10.13
C GLY A 76 -21.28 -0.55 -10.73
N ILE A 77 -20.88 0.26 -11.70
CA ILE A 77 -19.53 0.20 -12.27
C ILE A 77 -18.49 0.56 -11.22
N VAL A 78 -18.82 1.46 -10.29
CA VAL A 78 -17.96 1.88 -9.19
C VAL A 78 -18.46 1.27 -7.88
N SER A 79 -17.60 0.61 -7.12
CA SER A 79 -17.93 0.07 -5.80
C SER A 79 -18.27 1.17 -4.80
N LYS A 80 -18.88 0.82 -3.68
CA LYS A 80 -18.89 1.68 -2.50
C LYS A 80 -17.44 1.91 -2.04
N PRO A 81 -17.08 3.13 -1.61
CA PRO A 81 -15.73 3.40 -1.16
C PRO A 81 -15.43 2.74 0.19
N GLN A 82 -14.17 2.58 0.45
CA GLN A 82 -13.60 2.17 1.73
C GLN A 82 -12.69 3.28 2.21
N VAL A 83 -12.76 3.60 3.50
CA VAL A 83 -11.88 4.58 4.15
C VAL A 83 -11.24 3.93 5.37
N GLY A 84 -9.99 4.28 5.65
CA GLY A 84 -9.25 3.76 6.79
C GLY A 84 -8.39 4.81 7.45
N GLY A 85 -8.30 4.76 8.77
CA GLY A 85 -7.39 5.56 9.57
C GLY A 85 -6.45 4.66 10.35
N TRP A 86 -5.17 5.04 10.41
CA TRP A 86 -4.13 4.34 11.14
C TRP A 86 -3.44 5.30 12.11
N TYR A 87 -3.14 4.80 13.29
CA TYR A 87 -2.24 5.42 14.24
C TYR A 87 -1.13 4.43 14.57
N VAL A 88 0.11 4.83 14.34
CA VAL A 88 1.30 4.04 14.64
C VAL A 88 2.14 4.82 15.64
N ASN A 89 2.48 4.19 16.75
CA ASN A 89 3.41 4.74 17.72
C ASN A 89 4.61 3.80 17.82
N LEU A 90 5.72 4.18 17.21
CA LEU A 90 7.00 3.47 17.33
C LEU A 90 7.70 3.97 18.57
N THR A 91 7.37 3.34 19.70
CA THR A 91 7.81 3.75 21.05
C THR A 91 9.32 3.80 21.17
N ASP A 92 10.03 2.88 20.54
CA ASP A 92 11.49 2.81 20.62
C ASP A 92 12.20 4.02 20.01
N ALA A 93 11.60 4.61 18.98
CA ALA A 93 12.18 5.75 18.25
C ALA A 93 11.48 7.08 18.56
N ASP A 94 10.46 7.09 19.42
CA ASP A 94 9.61 8.26 19.71
C ASP A 94 9.00 8.86 18.42
N ILE A 95 8.44 7.98 17.60
CA ILE A 95 7.77 8.33 16.36
C ILE A 95 6.27 8.14 16.52
N ASN A 96 5.51 9.20 16.22
CA ASN A 96 4.06 9.15 16.07
C ASN A 96 3.71 9.30 14.59
N TRP A 97 2.92 8.37 14.07
CA TRP A 97 2.53 8.34 12.68
C TRP A 97 1.01 8.18 12.57
N PHE A 98 0.39 9.10 11.88
CA PHE A 98 -1.03 9.06 11.57
C PHE A 98 -1.20 8.93 10.05
N ALA A 99 -2.04 8.01 9.59
CA ALA A 99 -2.35 7.87 8.18
C ALA A 99 -3.85 7.76 7.95
N LEU A 100 -4.30 8.33 6.83
CA LEU A 100 -5.67 8.23 6.31
C LEU A 100 -5.61 7.74 4.87
N GLY A 101 -6.49 6.82 4.53
CA GLY A 101 -6.59 6.29 3.18
C GLY A 101 -8.02 6.09 2.75
N ALA A 102 -8.24 6.16 1.44
CA ALA A 102 -9.51 5.83 0.81
C ALA A 102 -9.26 5.08 -0.49
N ALA A 103 -10.13 4.13 -0.80
CA ALA A 103 -10.06 3.38 -2.04
C ALA A 103 -11.47 2.97 -2.51
N PHE A 104 -11.60 2.77 -3.80
CA PHE A 104 -12.78 2.20 -4.44
C PHE A 104 -12.37 1.41 -5.67
N THR A 105 -13.26 0.55 -6.14
CA THR A 105 -13.01 -0.31 -7.30
C THR A 105 -13.91 0.06 -8.46
N VAL A 106 -13.34 0.10 -9.65
CA VAL A 106 -14.03 0.33 -10.92
C VAL A 106 -14.11 -0.99 -11.67
N ALA A 107 -15.29 -1.32 -12.21
CA ALA A 107 -15.57 -2.53 -12.98
C ALA A 107 -15.08 -3.81 -12.28
N ASP A 108 -15.19 -3.84 -10.94
CA ASP A 108 -14.82 -4.95 -10.05
C ASP A 108 -13.34 -5.39 -10.10
N ARG A 109 -12.48 -4.67 -10.83
CA ARG A 109 -11.10 -5.06 -11.10
C ARG A 109 -10.06 -3.98 -10.84
N LEU A 110 -10.38 -2.73 -11.17
CA LEU A 110 -9.44 -1.62 -11.05
C LEU A 110 -9.71 -0.85 -9.77
N GLU A 111 -8.87 -1.04 -8.75
CA GLU A 111 -8.86 -0.21 -7.56
C GLU A 111 -8.13 1.09 -7.82
N ILE A 112 -8.74 2.18 -7.38
CA ILE A 112 -8.11 3.51 -7.29
C ILE A 112 -8.06 3.87 -5.81
N SER A 113 -6.91 4.32 -5.36
CA SER A 113 -6.68 4.65 -3.95
C SER A 113 -5.96 5.97 -3.78
N GLY A 114 -6.12 6.56 -2.61
CA GLY A 114 -5.38 7.73 -2.18
C GLY A 114 -5.13 7.68 -0.68
N GLY A 115 -4.03 8.26 -0.24
CA GLY A 115 -3.65 8.28 1.16
C GLY A 115 -2.84 9.51 1.54
N TYR A 116 -2.93 9.86 2.81
CA TYR A 116 -2.13 10.88 3.47
C TYR A 116 -1.54 10.29 4.73
N ALA A 117 -0.29 10.60 5.03
CA ALA A 117 0.31 10.27 6.31
C ALA A 117 1.15 11.44 6.84
N GLY A 118 0.98 11.73 8.13
CA GLY A 118 1.82 12.63 8.91
C GLY A 118 2.67 11.84 9.89
N ILE A 119 3.98 12.00 9.81
CA ILE A 119 4.95 11.32 10.67
C ILE A 119 5.67 12.39 11.50
N ASN A 120 5.59 12.29 12.82
CA ASN A 120 6.31 13.14 13.75
C ASN A 120 7.39 12.31 14.45
N ALA A 121 8.64 12.69 14.25
CA ALA A 121 9.79 12.01 14.79
C ALA A 121 10.52 12.96 15.79
N HIS A 122 10.08 12.95 17.06
CA HIS A 122 10.56 13.89 18.09
C HIS A 122 12.06 13.76 18.37
N ASN A 123 12.60 12.55 18.36
CA ASN A 123 14.03 12.31 18.56
C ASN A 123 14.91 12.72 17.36
N TYR A 124 14.32 13.14 16.26
CA TYR A 124 15.01 13.54 15.03
C TYR A 124 14.84 15.04 14.72
N GLY A 125 14.63 15.87 15.76
CA GLY A 125 14.61 17.33 15.64
C GLY A 125 13.24 17.94 15.34
N ASP A 126 12.17 17.38 15.90
CA ASP A 126 10.77 17.82 15.70
C ASP A 126 10.33 17.93 14.23
N ASN A 127 10.93 17.11 13.38
CA ASN A 127 10.63 17.11 11.97
C ASN A 127 9.33 16.34 11.70
N SER A 128 8.39 17.02 11.08
CA SER A 128 7.19 16.38 10.52
C SER A 128 7.41 16.04 9.04
N LEU A 129 7.08 14.82 8.68
CA LEU A 129 7.06 14.33 7.30
C LEU A 129 5.60 14.17 6.89
N ASN A 130 5.19 14.87 5.83
CA ASN A 130 3.86 14.70 5.26
C ASN A 130 3.98 13.93 3.95
N THR A 131 3.32 12.79 3.83
CA THR A 131 3.32 11.98 2.62
C THR A 131 1.93 11.91 2.01
N TYR A 132 1.88 11.99 0.69
CA TYR A 132 0.67 11.90 -0.11
C TYR A 132 0.84 10.77 -1.11
N ASN A 133 -0.15 9.89 -1.19
CA ASN A 133 -0.11 8.70 -2.03
C ASN A 133 -1.30 8.67 -2.99
N ILE A 134 -1.05 8.26 -4.23
CA ILE A 134 -2.10 7.93 -5.20
C ILE A 134 -1.75 6.58 -5.80
N GLY A 135 -2.65 5.63 -5.68
CA GLY A 135 -2.45 4.25 -6.12
C GLY A 135 -3.47 3.76 -7.15
N ALA A 136 -3.04 2.79 -7.92
CA ALA A 136 -3.91 1.99 -8.78
C ALA A 136 -3.49 0.52 -8.71
N LYS A 137 -4.47 -0.39 -8.62
CA LYS A 137 -4.26 -1.84 -8.60
C LYS A 137 -5.25 -2.53 -9.51
N LEU A 138 -4.77 -3.36 -10.42
CA LEU A 138 -5.59 -4.17 -11.31
C LEU A 138 -5.55 -5.62 -10.87
N ARG A 139 -6.70 -6.18 -10.47
CA ARG A 139 -6.89 -7.60 -10.28
C ARG A 139 -7.18 -8.23 -11.65
N PHE A 140 -6.19 -8.91 -12.22
CA PHE A 140 -6.30 -9.48 -13.56
C PHE A 140 -6.70 -10.95 -13.54
N LEU A 141 -6.61 -11.65 -12.38
CA LEU A 141 -7.10 -13.00 -12.19
C LEU A 141 -7.89 -13.08 -10.88
N ASP A 142 -9.08 -13.65 -10.96
CA ASP A 142 -9.92 -13.86 -9.79
C ASP A 142 -9.51 -15.11 -9.03
N GLU A 143 -9.73 -15.10 -7.72
CA GLU A 143 -9.61 -16.30 -6.90
C GLU A 143 -10.57 -17.38 -7.39
N ASN A 144 -10.10 -18.64 -7.38
CA ASN A 144 -10.85 -19.79 -7.89
C ASN A 144 -11.21 -19.71 -9.39
N ALA A 145 -10.49 -18.93 -10.18
CA ALA A 145 -10.66 -18.91 -11.63
C ALA A 145 -10.53 -20.31 -12.23
N PHE A 146 -11.11 -20.49 -13.40
CA PHE A 146 -11.11 -21.77 -14.14
C PHE A 146 -11.80 -22.92 -13.37
N GLU A 147 -12.77 -22.58 -12.49
CA GLU A 147 -13.52 -23.56 -11.69
C GLU A 147 -12.62 -24.42 -10.78
N THR A 148 -11.51 -23.86 -10.32
CA THR A 148 -10.53 -24.55 -9.46
C THR A 148 -10.42 -23.90 -8.10
N SER A 149 -10.35 -24.69 -7.03
CA SER A 149 -10.26 -24.18 -5.66
C SER A 149 -8.84 -23.71 -5.26
N TRP A 150 -7.83 -24.04 -6.04
CA TRP A 150 -6.43 -23.73 -5.69
C TRP A 150 -5.87 -22.46 -6.34
N VAL A 151 -6.53 -21.90 -7.37
CA VAL A 151 -6.07 -20.69 -8.05
C VAL A 151 -6.19 -19.47 -7.13
N PRO A 152 -5.09 -18.72 -6.87
CA PRO A 152 -5.16 -17.49 -6.12
C PRO A 152 -5.70 -16.33 -6.97
N ALA A 153 -6.19 -15.28 -6.31
CA ALA A 153 -6.33 -13.99 -6.96
C ALA A 153 -4.96 -13.41 -7.30
N LEU A 154 -4.81 -12.77 -8.47
CA LEU A 154 -3.58 -12.10 -8.87
C LEU A 154 -3.86 -10.65 -9.21
N ALA A 155 -3.00 -9.76 -8.69
CA ALA A 155 -3.07 -8.34 -8.98
C ALA A 155 -1.69 -7.75 -9.25
N VAL A 156 -1.68 -6.67 -10.04
CA VAL A 156 -0.54 -5.78 -10.23
C VAL A 156 -0.97 -4.38 -9.86
N GLY A 157 -0.10 -3.64 -9.21
CA GLY A 157 -0.41 -2.26 -8.82
C GLY A 157 0.82 -1.38 -8.69
N GLY A 158 0.54 -0.11 -8.45
CA GLY A 158 1.57 0.87 -8.15
C GLY A 158 1.01 2.01 -7.32
N VAL A 159 1.90 2.68 -6.61
CA VAL A 159 1.61 3.83 -5.76
C VAL A 159 2.61 4.93 -6.09
N PHE A 160 2.12 6.05 -6.57
CA PHE A 160 2.90 7.28 -6.66
C PHE A 160 2.87 7.99 -5.32
N LYS A 161 4.02 8.51 -4.89
CA LYS A 161 4.23 9.12 -3.57
C LYS A 161 4.84 10.49 -3.70
N TYR A 162 4.43 11.38 -2.83
CA TYR A 162 5.04 12.69 -2.64
C TYR A 162 5.26 12.93 -1.15
N THR A 163 6.46 13.32 -0.75
CA THR A 163 6.81 13.67 0.63
C THR A 163 7.15 15.14 0.71
N ASP A 164 6.41 15.87 1.55
CA ASP A 164 6.66 17.26 1.87
C ASP A 164 7.33 17.35 3.24
N SER A 165 8.61 17.79 3.24
CA SER A 165 9.39 17.93 4.47
C SER A 165 10.71 18.64 4.21
N GLU A 166 11.09 19.57 5.11
CA GLU A 166 12.41 20.19 5.12
C GLU A 166 13.53 19.18 5.34
N THR A 167 13.25 18.06 6.00
CA THR A 167 14.21 16.96 6.19
C THR A 167 14.58 16.30 4.88
N VAL A 168 13.64 16.15 3.96
CA VAL A 168 13.89 15.59 2.62
C VAL A 168 14.86 16.49 1.86
N ASP A 169 14.67 17.81 1.94
CA ASP A 169 15.56 18.81 1.35
C ASP A 169 16.96 18.78 1.99
N ALA A 170 17.01 18.78 3.32
CA ALA A 170 18.27 18.78 4.08
C ALA A 170 19.12 17.52 3.80
N LEU A 171 18.48 16.39 3.50
CA LEU A 171 19.15 15.13 3.15
C LEU A 171 19.45 15.01 1.66
N GLY A 172 19.03 15.97 0.82
CA GLY A 172 19.20 15.93 -0.62
C GLY A 172 18.42 14.80 -1.30
N LEU A 173 17.29 14.38 -0.69
CA LEU A 173 16.42 13.35 -1.21
C LEU A 173 15.38 13.95 -2.18
N ARG A 174 14.74 13.10 -2.99
CA ARG A 174 13.65 13.53 -3.86
C ARG A 174 12.34 13.54 -3.09
N HIS A 175 11.47 14.51 -3.40
CA HIS A 175 10.13 14.58 -2.83
C HIS A 175 9.13 13.58 -3.42
N HIS A 176 9.44 12.96 -4.54
CA HIS A 176 8.52 12.07 -5.25
C HIS A 176 9.17 10.75 -5.62
N GLY A 177 8.38 9.72 -5.65
CA GLY A 177 8.77 8.37 -6.04
C GLY A 177 7.57 7.50 -6.35
N ALA A 178 7.81 6.24 -6.60
CA ALA A 178 6.74 5.30 -6.88
C ALA A 178 7.12 3.88 -6.44
N ASP A 179 6.12 3.11 -6.04
CA ASP A 179 6.20 1.67 -5.93
C ASP A 179 5.48 1.00 -7.09
N GLY A 180 6.01 -0.14 -7.52
CA GLY A 180 5.31 -1.08 -8.38
C GLY A 180 5.33 -2.46 -7.72
N TYR A 181 4.22 -3.20 -7.77
CA TYR A 181 4.14 -4.51 -7.14
C TYR A 181 3.28 -5.49 -7.93
N VAL A 182 3.53 -6.78 -7.68
CA VAL A 182 2.66 -7.90 -8.06
C VAL A 182 2.35 -8.70 -6.81
N VAL A 183 1.13 -9.22 -6.70
CA VAL A 183 0.67 -9.94 -5.51
C VAL A 183 -0.30 -11.06 -5.87
N ALA A 184 -0.14 -12.18 -5.19
CA ALA A 184 -1.07 -13.30 -5.17
C ALA A 184 -1.69 -13.42 -3.79
N SER A 185 -3.01 -13.60 -3.71
CA SER A 185 -3.74 -13.80 -2.44
C SER A 185 -4.72 -14.95 -2.57
N LYS A 186 -4.84 -15.77 -1.52
CA LYS A 186 -5.70 -16.93 -1.46
C LYS A 186 -6.34 -17.10 -0.09
N LEU A 187 -7.67 -17.11 -0.05
CA LEU A 187 -8.41 -17.50 1.14
C LEU A 187 -8.76 -18.99 1.08
N VAL A 188 -8.03 -19.81 1.83
CA VAL A 188 -8.24 -21.24 1.95
C VAL A 188 -9.34 -21.48 2.98
N LYS A 189 -10.53 -21.90 2.51
CA LYS A 189 -11.72 -22.13 3.34
C LYS A 189 -11.91 -23.61 3.69
N GLU A 190 -11.21 -24.49 3.02
CA GLU A 190 -11.33 -25.95 3.14
C GLU A 190 -10.64 -26.49 4.40
N THR A 191 -9.84 -25.68 5.08
CA THR A 191 -9.23 -26.00 6.37
C THR A 191 -10.23 -25.80 7.51
N PRO A 192 -10.08 -26.49 8.66
CA PRO A 192 -10.95 -26.33 9.83
C PRO A 192 -11.04 -24.87 10.33
N ILE A 193 -9.97 -24.11 10.16
CA ILE A 193 -9.90 -22.67 10.38
C ILE A 193 -9.49 -22.02 9.06
N PRO A 194 -10.31 -21.13 8.46
CA PRO A 194 -9.94 -20.46 7.22
C PRO A 194 -8.61 -19.70 7.36
N VAL A 195 -7.79 -19.76 6.30
CA VAL A 195 -6.47 -19.13 6.26
C VAL A 195 -6.37 -18.24 5.02
N LEU A 196 -6.07 -16.96 5.22
CA LEU A 196 -5.69 -16.07 4.15
C LEU A 196 -4.16 -16.09 4.00
N LEU A 197 -3.71 -16.40 2.80
CA LEU A 197 -2.30 -16.37 2.42
C LEU A 197 -2.09 -15.31 1.35
N SER A 198 -1.01 -14.55 1.45
CA SER A 198 -0.62 -13.61 0.41
C SER A 198 0.90 -13.57 0.28
N VAL A 199 1.37 -13.45 -0.96
CA VAL A 199 2.78 -13.28 -1.28
C VAL A 199 2.92 -12.37 -2.48
N GLY A 200 3.93 -11.51 -2.46
CA GLY A 200 4.19 -10.60 -3.56
C GLY A 200 5.63 -10.13 -3.65
N GLY A 201 5.90 -9.42 -4.71
CA GLY A 201 7.15 -8.71 -4.93
C GLY A 201 6.87 -7.25 -5.25
N LEU A 202 7.76 -6.38 -4.82
CA LEU A 202 7.69 -4.96 -5.07
C LEU A 202 9.01 -4.40 -5.55
N VAL A 203 8.95 -3.28 -6.26
CA VAL A 203 10.08 -2.43 -6.60
C VAL A 203 9.76 -1.05 -6.05
N SER A 204 10.66 -0.46 -5.26
CA SER A 204 10.44 0.78 -4.53
C SER A 204 11.72 1.60 -4.43
N ASP A 205 11.59 2.90 -4.26
CA ASP A 205 12.65 3.85 -3.91
C ASP A 205 12.50 4.42 -2.48
N GLU A 206 11.73 3.76 -1.63
CA GLU A 206 11.51 4.15 -0.24
C GLU A 206 12.81 4.16 0.57
N VAL A 207 13.05 5.25 1.30
CA VAL A 207 14.10 5.32 2.32
C VAL A 207 13.63 4.63 3.60
N VAL A 208 12.40 4.92 4.02
CA VAL A 208 11.62 4.21 5.03
C VAL A 208 10.21 4.02 4.48
N TYR A 209 9.40 3.16 5.07
CA TYR A 209 8.05 2.86 4.57
C TYR A 209 7.25 4.15 4.32
N GLY A 210 6.77 4.32 3.10
CA GLY A 210 5.98 5.47 2.67
C GLY A 210 6.78 6.75 2.41
N VAL A 211 8.03 6.84 2.82
CA VAL A 211 8.89 8.01 2.59
C VAL A 211 9.77 7.76 1.38
N VAL A 212 9.54 8.53 0.35
CA VAL A 212 10.33 8.49 -0.89
C VAL A 212 11.67 9.20 -0.74
N GLY A 213 12.56 8.98 -1.67
CA GLY A 213 13.66 9.88 -1.74
C GLY A 213 14.94 9.39 -2.36
N HIS A 214 15.13 8.14 -2.65
CA HIS A 214 16.41 7.75 -3.25
C HIS A 214 16.35 7.73 -4.79
N ASN A 215 17.50 7.94 -5.45
CA ASN A 215 17.61 7.95 -6.92
C ASN A 215 17.62 6.54 -7.54
N ARG A 216 17.54 5.50 -6.74
CA ARG A 216 17.55 4.11 -7.19
C ARG A 216 16.35 3.35 -6.65
N TYR A 217 15.91 2.38 -7.42
CA TYR A 217 14.89 1.42 -7.05
C TYR A 217 15.52 0.12 -6.59
N GLY A 218 14.99 -0.43 -5.52
CA GLY A 218 15.32 -1.76 -5.04
C GLY A 218 14.13 -2.69 -5.13
N ALA A 219 14.39 -3.99 -5.26
CA ALA A 219 13.37 -5.03 -5.24
C ALA A 219 13.30 -5.68 -3.86
N ALA A 220 12.10 -6.06 -3.45
CA ALA A 220 11.83 -6.74 -2.20
C ALA A 220 10.65 -7.71 -2.35
N VAL A 221 10.52 -8.63 -1.42
CA VAL A 221 9.37 -9.53 -1.31
C VAL A 221 8.56 -9.22 -0.07
N PHE A 222 7.29 -9.60 -0.08
CA PHE A 222 6.41 -9.49 1.07
C PHE A 222 5.46 -10.69 1.16
N ALA A 223 4.97 -10.97 2.35
CA ALA A 223 4.04 -12.05 2.59
C ALA A 223 3.14 -11.77 3.79
N ASN A 224 1.95 -12.35 3.78
CA ASN A 224 1.01 -12.31 4.89
C ASN A 224 0.44 -13.70 5.12
N ILE A 225 0.12 -13.97 6.38
CA ILE A 225 -0.67 -15.12 6.79
C ILE A 225 -1.66 -14.68 7.86
N ASP A 226 -2.96 -14.95 7.64
CA ASP A 226 -4.03 -14.66 8.59
C ASP A 226 -4.86 -15.92 8.81
N ILE A 227 -5.10 -16.27 10.06
CA ILE A 227 -6.08 -17.30 10.43
C ILE A 227 -7.36 -16.61 10.89
N ILE A 228 -8.51 -17.19 10.55
CA ILE A 228 -9.83 -16.64 10.86
C ILE A 228 -10.58 -17.64 11.76
N PRO A 229 -10.24 -17.68 13.06
CA PRO A 229 -10.83 -18.67 14.00
C PRO A 229 -12.32 -18.43 14.24
N PHE A 230 -12.77 -17.19 14.04
CA PHE A 230 -14.18 -16.78 14.16
C PHE A 230 -14.51 -15.85 13.00
N GLU A 231 -15.76 -15.81 12.54
CA GLU A 231 -16.20 -14.93 11.43
C GLU A 231 -15.84 -13.44 11.66
N GLN A 232 -15.71 -13.05 12.92
CA GLN A 232 -15.46 -11.67 13.33
C GLN A 232 -14.00 -11.38 13.69
N ILE A 233 -13.12 -12.39 13.74
CA ILE A 233 -11.75 -12.22 14.22
C ILE A 233 -10.77 -12.85 13.23
N ALA A 234 -9.82 -12.06 12.77
CA ALA A 234 -8.62 -12.56 12.12
C ALA A 234 -7.39 -12.29 12.98
N LEU A 235 -6.48 -13.23 13.01
CA LEU A 235 -5.17 -13.13 13.66
C LEU A 235 -4.11 -13.33 12.59
N GLY A 236 -3.23 -12.37 12.40
CA GLY A 236 -2.32 -12.40 11.29
C GLY A 236 -0.91 -11.96 11.61
N PHE A 237 -0.06 -12.18 10.63
CA PHE A 237 1.33 -11.78 10.61
C PHE A 237 1.68 -11.27 9.21
N GLU A 238 2.36 -10.13 9.15
CA GLU A 238 2.91 -9.57 7.92
C GLU A 238 4.44 -9.56 7.97
N TYR A 239 5.02 -9.76 6.80
CA TYR A 239 6.44 -9.56 6.53
C TYR A 239 6.62 -8.74 5.26
N LYS A 240 7.47 -7.73 5.31
CA LYS A 240 7.94 -6.97 4.15
C LYS A 240 9.45 -6.85 4.23
N GLN A 241 10.13 -7.37 3.23
CA GLN A 241 11.58 -7.26 3.12
C GLN A 241 11.99 -5.79 2.93
N GLY A 242 13.08 -5.40 3.57
CA GLY A 242 13.68 -4.09 3.37
C GLY A 242 14.23 -3.91 1.96
N VAL A 243 14.04 -2.71 1.43
CA VAL A 243 14.47 -2.34 0.07
C VAL A 243 15.87 -1.74 0.11
N ARG A 244 16.74 -2.18 -0.78
CA ARG A 244 18.06 -1.56 -0.97
C ARG A 244 17.96 -0.45 -2.02
N VAL A 245 18.04 0.81 -1.59
CA VAL A 245 17.72 1.98 -2.42
C VAL A 245 18.91 2.86 -2.78
N GLY A 246 20.14 2.52 -2.40
CA GLY A 246 21.27 3.36 -2.72
C GLY A 246 22.62 2.82 -2.26
N ASP A 247 23.63 3.65 -2.26
CA ASP A 247 25.02 3.31 -1.95
C ASP A 247 25.16 2.94 -0.46
N GLY A 248 24.83 1.68 -0.15
CA GLY A 248 24.89 1.14 1.20
C GLY A 248 23.63 1.31 2.06
N ILE A 249 22.58 1.97 1.57
CA ILE A 249 21.34 2.16 2.33
C ILE A 249 20.34 1.06 1.99
N THR A 250 19.92 0.31 3.01
CA THR A 250 18.86 -0.69 2.94
C THR A 250 17.89 -0.45 4.09
N ASN A 251 16.59 -0.42 3.81
CA ASN A 251 15.60 -0.45 4.87
C ASN A 251 15.72 -1.76 5.65
N HIS A 252 15.39 -1.73 6.92
CA HIS A 252 15.21 -2.95 7.68
C HIS A 252 13.96 -3.69 7.20
N ASP A 253 13.90 -4.99 7.47
CA ASP A 253 12.69 -5.76 7.25
C ASP A 253 11.59 -5.30 8.22
N TYR A 254 10.36 -5.26 7.75
CA TYR A 254 9.17 -4.91 8.53
C TYR A 254 8.39 -6.17 8.88
N PHE A 255 7.97 -6.24 10.12
CA PHE A 255 7.15 -7.31 10.64
C PHE A 255 5.99 -6.72 11.44
N ASP A 256 4.84 -7.32 11.40
CA ASP A 256 3.80 -7.09 12.38
C ASP A 256 3.05 -8.38 12.72
N GLY A 257 2.53 -8.40 13.97
CA GLY A 257 1.54 -9.35 14.39
C GLY A 257 0.26 -8.58 14.75
N HIS A 258 -0.88 -8.97 14.17
CA HIS A 258 -2.10 -8.21 14.28
C HIS A 258 -3.34 -9.04 14.60
N VAL A 259 -4.34 -8.32 15.14
CA VAL A 259 -5.69 -8.78 15.34
C VAL A 259 -6.64 -7.85 14.62
N ALA A 260 -7.44 -8.36 13.70
CA ALA A 260 -8.52 -7.62 13.07
C ALA A 260 -9.86 -8.09 13.63
N TRP A 261 -10.67 -7.14 14.10
CA TRP A 261 -12.03 -7.38 14.57
C TRP A 261 -13.05 -6.78 13.61
N PHE A 262 -13.76 -7.63 12.89
CA PHE A 262 -14.87 -7.26 12.02
C PHE A 262 -16.11 -7.05 12.87
N VAL A 263 -16.29 -5.82 13.38
CA VAL A 263 -17.39 -5.45 14.29
C VAL A 263 -18.75 -5.69 13.61
N ASN A 264 -18.81 -5.36 12.33
CA ASN A 264 -19.94 -5.63 11.43
C ASN A 264 -19.46 -5.60 9.97
N LYS A 265 -20.38 -5.70 9.00
CA LYS A 265 -20.05 -5.66 7.56
C LYS A 265 -19.32 -4.40 7.09
N GLN A 266 -19.40 -3.30 7.86
CA GLN A 266 -18.88 -1.99 7.46
C GLN A 266 -17.66 -1.57 8.28
N LEU A 267 -17.62 -1.93 9.57
CA LEU A 267 -16.62 -1.45 10.53
C LEU A 267 -15.66 -2.57 10.92
N THR A 268 -14.37 -2.29 10.75
CA THR A 268 -13.27 -3.14 11.21
C THR A 268 -12.32 -2.34 12.08
N LEU A 269 -11.90 -2.93 13.19
CA LEU A 269 -10.85 -2.41 14.06
C LEU A 269 -9.63 -3.33 13.95
N VAL A 270 -8.44 -2.76 13.91
CA VAL A 270 -7.20 -3.52 13.89
C VAL A 270 -6.29 -3.02 15.02
N GLY A 271 -5.72 -3.96 15.75
CA GLY A 271 -4.64 -3.73 16.69
C GLY A 271 -3.44 -4.57 16.28
N ALA A 272 -2.24 -3.97 16.27
CA ALA A 272 -1.02 -4.67 15.90
C ALA A 272 0.17 -4.20 16.75
N TYR A 273 1.22 -5.01 16.75
CA TYR A 273 2.56 -4.60 17.14
C TYR A 273 3.46 -4.76 15.94
N ALA A 274 4.07 -3.65 15.52
CA ALA A 274 4.99 -3.61 14.39
C ALA A 274 6.44 -3.52 14.88
N TYR A 275 7.36 -4.15 14.15
CA TYR A 275 8.79 -4.04 14.32
C TYR A 275 9.45 -3.73 12.98
N THR A 276 10.23 -2.68 12.95
CA THR A 276 10.85 -2.14 11.74
C THR A 276 12.38 -2.10 11.84
N GLY A 277 12.95 -2.95 12.69
CA GLY A 277 14.37 -3.07 12.92
C GLY A 277 14.92 -2.24 14.07
N ASP A 278 16.14 -2.58 14.47
CA ASP A 278 16.81 -1.97 15.61
C ASP A 278 17.23 -0.53 15.31
N LYS A 279 16.69 0.44 16.05
CA LYS A 279 17.01 1.86 15.93
C LYS A 279 18.48 2.18 16.18
N ASP A 280 19.13 1.41 17.07
CA ASP A 280 20.52 1.68 17.47
C ASP A 280 21.53 1.41 16.36
N ARG A 281 21.15 0.62 15.37
CA ARG A 281 22.01 0.37 14.21
C ARG A 281 22.16 1.56 13.28
N PHE A 282 21.17 2.44 13.22
CA PHE A 282 21.22 3.65 12.42
C PHE A 282 22.29 4.66 12.90
N TYR A 283 22.60 4.67 14.20
CA TYR A 283 23.47 5.66 14.82
C TYR A 283 24.90 5.18 15.12
N ARG A 284 25.12 3.87 15.22
CA ARG A 284 26.34 3.37 15.88
C ARG A 284 27.61 3.39 15.04
N ASP A 285 27.57 3.15 13.76
CA ASP A 285 28.81 2.75 13.08
C ASP A 285 29.16 3.50 11.82
N GLY A 286 28.34 4.42 11.31
CA GLY A 286 28.60 5.05 10.00
C GLY A 286 28.70 4.04 8.83
N HIS A 287 28.50 2.77 9.13
CA HIS A 287 28.61 1.64 8.21
C HIS A 287 27.38 0.74 8.21
N THR A 288 26.31 1.12 8.93
CA THR A 288 25.08 0.32 8.90
C THR A 288 24.34 0.52 7.59
N ASP A 289 24.28 -0.53 6.87
CA ASP A 289 23.58 -0.66 5.61
C ASP A 289 22.06 -0.87 5.76
N ARG A 290 21.51 -0.80 7.00
CA ARG A 290 20.08 -1.00 7.27
C ARG A 290 19.50 0.05 8.21
N LEU A 291 18.38 0.65 7.79
CA LEU A 291 17.60 1.63 8.53
C LEU A 291 16.44 0.98 9.26
N GLY A 292 16.49 0.95 10.59
CA GLY A 292 15.41 0.54 11.46
C GLY A 292 14.94 1.68 12.35
N VAL A 293 13.66 1.70 12.69
CA VAL A 293 13.06 2.71 13.59
C VAL A 293 12.38 2.09 14.82
N GLY A 294 12.76 0.85 15.15
CA GLY A 294 12.28 0.16 16.34
C GLY A 294 10.90 -0.46 16.18
N GLY A 295 10.28 -0.76 17.31
CA GLY A 295 8.97 -1.36 17.39
C GLY A 295 7.94 -0.48 18.09
N GLY A 296 6.66 -0.84 17.94
CA GLY A 296 5.58 -0.12 18.59
C GLY A 296 4.18 -0.58 18.22
N PHE A 297 3.20 0.16 18.73
CA PHE A 297 1.79 -0.17 18.60
C PHE A 297 1.20 0.42 17.31
N VAL A 298 0.28 -0.33 16.73
CA VAL A 298 -0.50 0.08 15.58
C VAL A 298 -1.98 -0.10 15.88
N LEU A 299 -2.77 0.93 15.64
CA LEU A 299 -4.22 0.89 15.76
C LEU A 299 -4.85 1.38 14.46
N SER A 300 -5.93 0.75 14.04
CA SER A 300 -6.68 1.18 12.86
C SER A 300 -8.18 1.07 13.04
N LEU A 301 -8.86 2.01 12.40
CA LEU A 301 -10.30 2.00 12.19
C LEU A 301 -10.55 2.07 10.70
N GLN A 302 -11.30 1.12 10.18
CA GLN A 302 -11.62 0.97 8.76
C GLN A 302 -13.14 0.94 8.57
N TYR A 303 -13.63 1.64 7.56
CA TYR A 303 -15.05 1.69 7.26
C TYR A 303 -15.33 1.49 5.77
N GLN A 304 -16.25 0.60 5.47
CA GLN A 304 -16.82 0.38 4.13
C GLN A 304 -18.24 0.92 4.07
N PHE A 305 -18.51 1.78 3.12
CA PHE A 305 -19.85 2.39 2.95
C PHE A 305 -20.91 1.41 2.45
#